data_a5f0b6dce1d57610c3fac1d7696acb7b
#
_entry.id   a5f0b6dce1d57610c3fac1d7696acb7b
#
_cell.length_a   1.000
_cell.length_b   1.000
_cell.length_c   1.000
_cell.angle_alpha   90.00
_cell.angle_beta   90.00
_cell.angle_gamma   90.00
#
_symmetry.space_group_name_H-M   'P 1'
#
loop_
_entity.id
_entity.type
_entity.pdbx_description
1 polymer ?
#
loop_
_entity_poly.entity_id
_entity_poly.type
_entity_poly.pdbx_seq_one_letter_code
_entity_poly.pdbx_strand_id
1 'polypeptide(L)'
;MLAVVGCATLLLSACSSGGSPGGNSGQPVTDGTFRLALFGDPGALNPLMTTSTYAHSLARLSYDYLIHVDPETGNPGPWLAEKWSETTTSADFAIRDGVTCSDGSALTARTVADSINFVTDETNGSALRGVYVPATATATADLAARTVTVTTPEPSPFLLLNLARLPIMCEAGLKDATAANKTTVGSGMFQMTESVANDHYTFTRRDGYNWGPDKTTSTTVGVPATVIASIVPNMSTAANQLLAGDLNAAQVSGADQDRLNSAPLDTIKQPFPSGDMFFNHMPGNPTSDPAVRKALVQALNLDDLAEIYTSGRGTRSSTMVSVEPRACIYDSVAGNVPDFDPNAAAATLDSAGWKIGAGGKRSKDGAQLRIRLLYEALGDSSDASADLALTAWSNLGATVELISGDANKILDVALSGKDNSAWDVAWETINVAVPSMLVPFFAGPVPADGLNFASISNPEYDAAVAKASAVTGDAACSAWAEAESEIVKANSAIPFADQITTLYFSNSGLAFGRNYVGSALRLYE
;
A
#
# COMPACT_ATOMS: atom_id res chain seq x y z
N MET A 1 56.39 56.35 -12.18
CA MET A 1 55.61 56.11 -10.98
C MET A 1 54.30 55.47 -11.41
N LEU A 2 54.24 54.16 -11.40
CA LEU A 2 52.99 53.39 -11.68
C LEU A 2 52.45 52.88 -10.37
N ALA A 3 51.19 53.22 -10.07
CA ALA A 3 50.45 52.71 -8.97
C ALA A 3 49.65 51.45 -9.42
N VAL A 4 49.92 50.34 -8.78
CA VAL A 4 49.21 49.06 -8.98
C VAL A 4 48.07 49.04 -7.94
N VAL A 5 46.82 49.04 -8.43
CA VAL A 5 45.60 48.80 -7.61
C VAL A 5 45.35 47.31 -7.60
N GLY A 6 45.47 46.66 -6.45
CA GLY A 6 45.14 45.27 -6.23
C GLY A 6 43.62 45.09 -6.02
N CYS A 7 42.99 44.32 -6.87
CA CYS A 7 41.57 43.90 -6.76
C CYS A 7 41.53 42.60 -5.96
N ALA A 8 41.03 42.67 -4.73
CA ALA A 8 40.77 41.48 -3.90
C ALA A 8 39.41 40.89 -4.29
N THR A 9 39.41 39.75 -4.97
CA THR A 9 38.21 38.92 -5.25
C THR A 9 37.85 38.09 -4.04
N LEU A 10 36.75 38.47 -3.38
CA LEU A 10 36.06 37.63 -2.38
C LEU A 10 35.36 36.48 -3.08
N LEU A 11 35.87 35.27 -2.93
CA LEU A 11 35.19 34.02 -3.30
C LEU A 11 34.12 33.73 -2.24
N LEU A 12 32.87 34.01 -2.59
CA LEU A 12 31.71 33.49 -1.88
C LEU A 12 31.53 32.02 -2.26
N SER A 13 31.90 31.13 -1.34
CA SER A 13 31.55 29.71 -1.42
C SER A 13 30.05 29.57 -1.18
N ALA A 14 29.27 29.44 -2.24
CA ALA A 14 27.90 29.02 -2.17
C ALA A 14 27.88 27.50 -1.87
N CYS A 15 27.57 27.13 -0.63
CA CYS A 15 27.13 25.79 -0.29
C CYS A 15 25.79 25.55 -0.99
N SER A 16 25.79 24.78 -2.07
CA SER A 16 24.56 24.25 -2.64
C SER A 16 24.05 23.15 -1.70
N SER A 17 23.13 23.51 -0.82
CA SER A 17 22.26 22.54 -0.18
C SER A 17 21.36 21.97 -1.27
N GLY A 18 21.50 20.68 -1.56
CA GLY A 18 20.56 19.93 -2.39
C GLY A 18 19.16 20.02 -1.74
N GLY A 19 18.28 20.83 -2.32
CA GLY A 19 16.91 20.96 -1.90
C GLY A 19 16.14 19.72 -2.32
N SER A 20 15.56 19.01 -1.36
CA SER A 20 14.49 18.05 -1.61
C SER A 20 13.30 18.77 -2.26
N PRO A 21 12.60 18.17 -3.23
CA PRO A 21 11.40 18.75 -3.81
C PRO A 21 10.27 18.73 -2.75
N GLY A 22 9.74 19.90 -2.39
CA GLY A 22 8.62 20.07 -1.46
C GLY A 22 9.04 20.70 -0.12
N GLY A 23 9.85 21.75 -0.13
CA GLY A 23 10.24 22.46 1.09
C GLY A 23 9.28 23.58 1.44
N ASN A 24 8.52 23.43 2.52
CA ASN A 24 7.84 24.54 3.17
C ASN A 24 8.88 25.63 3.51
N SER A 25 8.65 26.85 3.04
CA SER A 25 9.59 27.97 3.18
C SER A 25 9.53 28.64 4.58
N GLY A 26 8.68 28.13 5.49
CA GLY A 26 8.50 28.62 6.85
C GLY A 26 9.68 28.29 7.76
N GLN A 27 9.87 29.10 8.83
CA GLN A 27 10.82 28.74 9.88
C GLN A 27 10.26 27.59 10.72
N PRO A 28 11.07 26.58 11.07
CA PRO A 28 10.61 25.48 11.91
C PRO A 28 10.13 25.96 13.29
N VAL A 29 8.96 25.49 13.71
CA VAL A 29 8.37 25.79 15.02
C VAL A 29 8.71 24.66 15.98
N THR A 30 9.42 24.97 17.06
CA THR A 30 9.71 24.01 18.13
C THR A 30 8.62 24.08 19.20
N ASP A 31 8.26 22.92 19.76
CA ASP A 31 7.29 22.77 20.87
C ASP A 31 5.83 23.15 20.56
N GLY A 32 5.46 23.23 19.28
CA GLY A 32 4.07 23.46 18.87
C GLY A 32 3.17 22.22 18.97
N THR A 33 1.91 22.40 18.59
CA THR A 33 0.91 21.32 18.49
C THR A 33 0.63 20.99 17.04
N PHE A 34 0.82 19.73 16.65
CA PHE A 34 0.46 19.20 15.34
C PHE A 34 -0.95 18.60 15.41
N ARG A 35 -1.86 19.06 14.56
CA ARG A 35 -3.26 18.61 14.51
C ARG A 35 -3.52 17.89 13.20
N LEU A 36 -4.03 16.65 13.28
CA LEU A 36 -4.37 15.87 12.10
C LEU A 36 -5.80 15.33 12.18
N ALA A 37 -6.41 15.12 11.02
CA ALA A 37 -7.72 14.49 10.92
C ALA A 37 -7.58 12.97 10.72
N LEU A 38 -8.41 12.20 11.43
CA LEU A 38 -8.73 10.81 11.12
C LEU A 38 -10.20 10.73 10.72
N PHE A 39 -10.53 9.95 9.70
CA PHE A 39 -11.91 9.82 9.21
C PHE A 39 -12.74 8.77 9.93
N GLY A 40 -12.14 8.02 10.86
CA GLY A 40 -12.82 7.06 11.69
C GLY A 40 -12.09 6.81 12.99
N ASP A 41 -12.85 6.38 13.97
CA ASP A 41 -12.30 5.97 15.27
C ASP A 41 -11.49 4.67 15.09
N PRO A 42 -10.31 4.53 15.70
CA PRO A 42 -9.50 3.32 15.64
C PRO A 42 -10.18 2.09 16.28
N GLY A 43 -11.14 2.28 17.18
CA GLY A 43 -11.73 1.23 17.99
C GLY A 43 -10.73 0.70 19.02
N ALA A 44 -10.04 -0.39 18.71
CA ALA A 44 -8.98 -0.92 19.55
C ALA A 44 -7.63 -0.28 19.20
N LEU A 45 -6.80 0.05 20.22
CA LEU A 45 -5.51 0.70 20.06
C LEU A 45 -4.32 -0.26 20.04
N ASN A 46 -4.52 -1.54 20.38
CA ASN A 46 -3.47 -2.55 20.31
C ASN A 46 -3.14 -2.88 18.84
N PRO A 47 -2.00 -2.41 18.31
CA PRO A 47 -1.70 -2.55 16.90
C PRO A 47 -1.32 -3.98 16.49
N LEU A 48 -1.07 -4.89 17.45
CA LEU A 48 -0.82 -6.31 17.16
C LEU A 48 -2.11 -7.12 16.99
N MET A 49 -3.27 -6.55 17.35
CA MET A 49 -4.56 -7.24 17.36
C MET A 49 -5.51 -6.77 16.24
N THR A 50 -5.12 -5.80 15.44
CA THR A 50 -6.00 -5.18 14.43
C THR A 50 -5.26 -4.91 13.13
N THR A 51 -5.99 -4.91 12.01
CA THR A 51 -5.54 -4.40 10.71
C THR A 51 -6.14 -3.02 10.41
N SER A 52 -6.84 -2.39 11.36
CA SER A 52 -7.44 -1.06 11.18
C SER A 52 -6.40 -0.02 10.80
N THR A 53 -6.60 0.63 9.66
CA THR A 53 -5.73 1.71 9.16
C THR A 53 -5.64 2.87 10.17
N TYR A 54 -6.73 3.20 10.86
CA TYR A 54 -6.75 4.28 11.86
C TYR A 54 -5.95 3.91 13.11
N ALA A 55 -6.07 2.67 13.59
CA ALA A 55 -5.26 2.18 14.71
C ALA A 55 -3.76 2.18 14.36
N HIS A 56 -3.40 1.71 13.18
CA HIS A 56 -2.01 1.74 12.71
C HIS A 56 -1.49 3.17 12.47
N SER A 57 -2.34 4.11 12.05
CA SER A 57 -1.96 5.52 11.94
C SER A 57 -1.58 6.12 13.29
N LEU A 58 -2.34 5.82 14.35
CA LEU A 58 -1.97 6.23 15.72
C LEU A 58 -0.77 5.46 16.26
N ALA A 59 -0.65 4.17 15.95
CA ALA A 59 0.49 3.36 16.37
C ALA A 59 1.83 3.93 15.86
N ARG A 60 1.86 4.50 14.66
CA ARG A 60 3.06 5.13 14.07
C ARG A 60 3.58 6.35 14.87
N LEU A 61 2.80 6.88 15.79
CA LEU A 61 3.23 7.93 16.71
C LEU A 61 3.95 7.36 17.94
N SER A 62 3.51 6.19 18.43
CA SER A 62 3.89 5.65 19.75
C SER A 62 4.69 4.37 19.72
N TYR A 63 4.79 3.70 18.58
CA TYR A 63 5.56 2.48 18.42
C TYR A 63 6.64 2.68 17.37
N ASP A 64 7.82 2.13 17.62
CA ASP A 64 8.88 2.05 16.62
C ASP A 64 8.86 0.68 15.94
N TYR A 65 9.62 0.60 14.83
CA TYR A 65 9.70 -0.57 13.97
C TYR A 65 11.15 -1.05 13.90
N LEU A 66 11.37 -2.29 13.46
CA LEU A 66 12.72 -2.83 13.34
C LEU A 66 13.60 -2.02 12.39
N ILE A 67 13.06 -1.72 11.23
CA ILE A 67 13.73 -0.95 10.18
C ILE A 67 12.76 0.08 9.60
N HIS A 68 13.31 1.13 9.06
CA HIS A 68 12.61 2.10 8.23
C HIS A 68 12.68 1.63 6.76
N VAL A 69 11.59 1.76 6.03
CA VAL A 69 11.58 1.54 4.57
C VAL A 69 11.38 2.88 3.90
N ASP A 70 12.34 3.28 3.07
CA ASP A 70 12.24 4.50 2.28
C ASP A 70 11.09 4.37 1.27
N PRO A 71 10.09 5.26 1.30
CA PRO A 71 8.89 5.10 0.47
C PRO A 71 9.12 5.41 -1.02
N GLU A 72 10.24 6.02 -1.39
CA GLU A 72 10.54 6.36 -2.78
C GLU A 72 11.39 5.28 -3.46
N THR A 73 12.29 4.66 -2.70
CA THR A 73 13.23 3.67 -3.22
C THR A 73 12.89 2.23 -2.80
N GLY A 74 12.05 2.04 -1.78
CA GLY A 74 11.79 0.73 -1.17
C GLY A 74 12.94 0.20 -0.31
N ASN A 75 14.03 0.95 -0.16
CA ASN A 75 15.23 0.49 0.53
C ASN A 75 15.06 0.49 2.06
N PRO A 76 15.52 -0.56 2.74
CA PRO A 76 15.52 -0.61 4.20
C PRO A 76 16.63 0.28 4.79
N GLY A 77 16.28 1.03 5.85
CA GLY A 77 17.18 1.83 6.65
C GLY A 77 17.13 1.48 8.14
N PRO A 78 18.13 1.85 8.95
CA PRO A 78 18.20 1.49 10.37
C PRO A 78 17.16 2.25 11.20
N TRP A 79 16.55 1.52 12.17
CA TRP A 79 15.71 2.10 13.22
C TRP A 79 15.99 1.42 14.57
N LEU A 80 15.09 0.52 15.08
CA LEU A 80 15.38 -0.31 16.27
C LEU A 80 16.50 -1.33 16.00
N ALA A 81 16.59 -1.83 14.76
CA ALA A 81 17.73 -2.59 14.29
C ALA A 81 18.76 -1.67 13.65
N GLU A 82 20.02 -1.76 14.09
CA GLU A 82 21.15 -1.02 13.52
C GLU A 82 21.73 -1.71 12.29
N LYS A 83 21.61 -3.04 12.25
CA LYS A 83 22.07 -3.91 11.17
C LYS A 83 21.14 -5.10 11.05
N TRP A 84 21.06 -5.65 9.86
CA TRP A 84 20.30 -6.87 9.57
C TRP A 84 20.96 -7.68 8.47
N SER A 85 20.57 -8.93 8.38
CA SER A 85 20.83 -9.81 7.23
C SER A 85 19.62 -10.71 7.02
N GLU A 86 19.40 -11.16 5.80
CA GLU A 86 18.33 -12.08 5.49
C GLU A 86 18.76 -13.20 4.55
N THR A 87 18.04 -14.31 4.64
CA THR A 87 17.96 -15.38 3.67
C THR A 87 16.50 -15.60 3.31
N THR A 88 16.20 -16.54 2.44
CA THR A 88 14.78 -16.87 2.14
C THR A 88 14.03 -17.46 3.32
N THR A 89 14.71 -17.94 4.36
CA THR A 89 14.10 -18.61 5.53
C THR A 89 14.48 -18.01 6.87
N SER A 90 15.26 -16.93 6.88
CA SER A 90 15.64 -16.25 8.14
C SER A 90 15.92 -14.76 7.94
N ALA A 91 15.70 -13.99 9.01
CA ALA A 91 16.17 -12.61 9.13
C ALA A 91 16.82 -12.40 10.50
N ASP A 92 18.01 -11.81 10.52
CA ASP A 92 18.77 -11.49 11.73
C ASP A 92 18.82 -9.99 11.93
N PHE A 93 18.63 -9.52 13.16
CA PHE A 93 18.61 -8.11 13.52
C PHE A 93 19.53 -7.83 14.70
N ALA A 94 20.46 -6.90 14.58
CA ALA A 94 21.22 -6.35 15.71
C ALA A 94 20.44 -5.19 16.33
N ILE A 95 19.95 -5.37 17.54
CA ILE A 95 19.06 -4.42 18.20
C ILE A 95 19.87 -3.30 18.89
N ARG A 96 19.44 -2.07 18.67
CA ARG A 96 20.01 -0.84 19.24
C ARG A 96 19.98 -0.88 20.75
N ASP A 97 21.04 -0.40 21.39
CA ASP A 97 21.12 -0.23 22.84
C ASP A 97 20.51 1.10 23.30
N GLY A 98 20.10 1.16 24.56
CA GLY A 98 19.61 2.40 25.19
C GLY A 98 18.19 2.82 24.77
N VAL A 99 17.46 2.00 24.03
CA VAL A 99 16.05 2.27 23.69
C VAL A 99 15.17 2.03 24.92
N THR A 100 14.26 2.97 25.20
CA THR A 100 13.33 2.87 26.33
C THR A 100 11.88 2.86 25.88
N CYS A 101 11.05 2.11 26.59
CA CYS A 101 9.60 2.11 26.46
C CYS A 101 8.95 3.33 27.13
N SER A 102 7.67 3.58 26.85
CA SER A 102 6.91 4.70 27.43
C SER A 102 6.79 4.63 28.96
N ASP A 103 6.90 3.43 29.55
CA ASP A 103 6.92 3.19 30.99
C ASP A 103 8.32 3.31 31.62
N GLY A 104 9.35 3.66 30.84
CA GLY A 104 10.75 3.76 31.25
C GLY A 104 11.52 2.44 31.27
N SER A 105 10.90 1.30 31.01
CA SER A 105 11.58 0.02 30.87
C SER A 105 12.47 -0.03 29.61
N ALA A 106 13.53 -0.87 29.63
CA ALA A 106 14.39 -1.05 28.46
C ALA A 106 13.70 -1.90 27.39
N LEU A 107 13.76 -1.47 26.13
CA LEU A 107 13.45 -2.33 24.98
C LEU A 107 14.69 -3.14 24.63
N THR A 108 14.56 -4.47 24.62
CA THR A 108 15.67 -5.41 24.41
C THR A 108 15.41 -6.34 23.24
N ALA A 109 16.41 -7.11 22.83
CA ALA A 109 16.22 -8.17 21.83
C ALA A 109 15.11 -9.16 22.24
N ARG A 110 14.94 -9.43 23.56
CA ARG A 110 13.83 -10.25 24.05
C ARG A 110 12.47 -9.59 23.76
N THR A 111 12.32 -8.31 24.04
CA THR A 111 11.08 -7.57 23.78
C THR A 111 10.67 -7.67 22.31
N VAL A 112 11.64 -7.55 21.41
CA VAL A 112 11.42 -7.69 19.98
C VAL A 112 10.98 -9.12 19.62
N ALA A 113 11.69 -10.13 20.09
CA ALA A 113 11.35 -11.53 19.83
C ALA A 113 9.96 -11.88 20.40
N ASP A 114 9.64 -11.41 21.60
CA ASP A 114 8.35 -11.65 22.25
C ASP A 114 7.21 -10.94 21.48
N SER A 115 7.43 -9.74 20.90
CA SER A 115 6.45 -9.07 20.04
C SER A 115 6.14 -9.89 18.77
N ILE A 116 7.16 -10.45 18.13
CA ILE A 116 7.00 -11.29 16.94
C ILE A 116 6.28 -12.59 17.30
N ASN A 117 6.71 -13.26 18.37
CA ASN A 117 6.11 -14.51 18.83
C ASN A 117 4.68 -14.32 19.34
N PHE A 118 4.35 -13.15 19.91
CA PHE A 118 2.96 -12.81 20.26
C PHE A 118 2.04 -12.89 19.04
N VAL A 119 2.49 -12.38 17.90
CA VAL A 119 1.71 -12.40 16.66
C VAL A 119 1.57 -13.82 16.10
N THR A 120 2.63 -14.63 16.17
CA THR A 120 2.60 -15.99 15.62
C THR A 120 1.91 -17.02 16.52
N ASP A 121 1.77 -16.72 17.81
CA ASP A 121 1.03 -17.57 18.75
C ASP A 121 -0.49 -17.49 18.43
N GLU A 122 -1.01 -18.62 17.94
CA GLU A 122 -2.42 -18.74 17.53
C GLU A 122 -3.40 -18.44 18.67
N THR A 123 -2.99 -18.71 19.92
CA THR A 123 -3.86 -18.49 21.09
C THR A 123 -4.13 -17.01 21.36
N ASN A 124 -3.27 -16.10 20.88
CA ASN A 124 -3.46 -14.66 21.01
C ASN A 124 -4.46 -14.09 19.99
N GLY A 125 -4.76 -14.81 18.90
CA GLY A 125 -5.73 -14.37 17.88
C GLY A 125 -5.32 -13.08 17.15
N SER A 126 -4.02 -12.85 16.95
CA SER A 126 -3.52 -11.65 16.28
C SER A 126 -4.00 -11.58 14.82
N ALA A 127 -4.58 -10.44 14.43
CA ALA A 127 -4.98 -10.18 13.05
C ALA A 127 -3.78 -10.01 12.10
N LEU A 128 -2.56 -9.86 12.62
CA LEU A 128 -1.34 -9.71 11.83
C LEU A 128 -0.66 -11.05 11.50
N ARG A 129 -1.12 -12.15 12.11
CA ARG A 129 -0.61 -13.51 11.87
C ARG A 129 -0.89 -13.93 10.41
N GLY A 130 0.17 -14.27 9.68
CA GLY A 130 0.09 -14.57 8.25
C GLY A 130 -0.03 -13.33 7.33
N VAL A 131 -0.15 -12.14 7.92
CA VAL A 131 -0.23 -10.86 7.17
C VAL A 131 1.10 -10.09 7.24
N TYR A 132 1.55 -9.71 8.46
CA TYR A 132 2.85 -9.05 8.65
C TYR A 132 3.93 -10.03 9.11
N VAL A 133 3.53 -11.09 9.78
CA VAL A 133 4.46 -12.13 10.23
C VAL A 133 3.97 -13.46 9.69
N PRO A 134 4.80 -14.24 8.95
CA PRO A 134 4.41 -15.57 8.51
C PRO A 134 3.91 -16.40 9.71
N ALA A 135 2.78 -17.10 9.55
CA ALA A 135 2.08 -17.77 10.64
C ALA A 135 2.92 -18.81 11.38
N THR A 136 3.94 -19.35 10.71
CA THR A 136 4.86 -20.38 11.23
C THR A 136 6.24 -19.82 11.62
N ALA A 137 6.41 -18.50 11.57
CA ALA A 137 7.67 -17.86 11.95
C ALA A 137 7.91 -18.00 13.46
N THR A 138 9.17 -18.12 13.84
CA THR A 138 9.62 -18.12 15.23
C THR A 138 10.75 -17.13 15.40
N ALA A 139 10.73 -16.37 16.50
CA ALA A 139 11.78 -15.41 16.84
C ALA A 139 12.53 -15.86 18.11
N THR A 140 13.85 -15.80 18.07
CA THR A 140 14.74 -16.07 19.19
C THR A 140 15.65 -14.88 19.48
N ALA A 141 15.96 -14.62 20.74
CA ALA A 141 16.80 -13.51 21.16
C ALA A 141 18.08 -14.01 21.84
N ASP A 142 19.22 -13.47 21.42
CA ASP A 142 20.48 -13.51 22.17
C ASP A 142 20.67 -12.15 22.88
N LEU A 143 20.52 -12.15 24.20
CA LEU A 143 20.62 -10.92 24.99
C LEU A 143 22.06 -10.42 25.11
N ALA A 144 23.05 -11.31 25.08
CA ALA A 144 24.46 -10.94 25.18
C ALA A 144 24.96 -10.29 23.88
N ALA A 145 24.56 -10.85 22.74
CA ALA A 145 24.85 -10.31 21.41
C ALA A 145 23.88 -9.17 21.02
N ARG A 146 22.76 -9.00 21.71
CA ARG A 146 21.66 -8.10 21.36
C ARG A 146 21.09 -8.38 19.97
N THR A 147 20.95 -9.63 19.62
CA THR A 147 20.43 -10.03 18.31
C THR A 147 19.09 -10.74 18.44
N VAL A 148 18.29 -10.59 17.40
CA VAL A 148 17.06 -11.36 17.18
C VAL A 148 17.18 -12.07 15.85
N THR A 149 16.94 -13.39 15.87
CA THR A 149 16.84 -14.22 14.68
C THR A 149 15.40 -14.67 14.51
N VAL A 150 14.81 -14.34 13.36
CA VAL A 150 13.49 -14.82 12.94
C VAL A 150 13.67 -15.89 11.88
N THR A 151 13.04 -17.04 12.05
CA THR A 151 13.13 -18.16 11.12
C THR A 151 11.76 -18.61 10.65
N THR A 152 11.68 -19.08 9.40
CA THR A 152 10.49 -19.70 8.81
C THR A 152 10.83 -21.08 8.26
N PRO A 153 9.95 -22.08 8.40
CA PRO A 153 10.20 -23.42 7.83
C PRO A 153 10.18 -23.42 6.30
N GLU A 154 9.40 -22.50 5.71
CA GLU A 154 9.27 -22.35 4.27
C GLU A 154 9.85 -21.01 3.81
N PRO A 155 10.29 -20.88 2.55
CA PRO A 155 10.79 -19.63 2.00
C PRO A 155 9.80 -18.47 2.16
N SER A 156 10.29 -17.34 2.65
CA SER A 156 9.56 -16.07 2.79
C SER A 156 10.43 -14.93 2.27
N PRO A 157 10.45 -14.69 0.95
CA PRO A 157 11.41 -13.81 0.28
C PRO A 157 11.33 -12.33 0.71
N PHE A 158 10.25 -11.93 1.38
CA PHE A 158 10.05 -10.58 1.92
C PHE A 158 9.96 -10.57 3.45
N LEU A 159 10.58 -11.54 4.13
CA LEU A 159 10.52 -11.64 5.59
C LEU A 159 10.98 -10.35 6.27
N LEU A 160 12.09 -9.77 5.82
CA LEU A 160 12.62 -8.49 6.31
C LEU A 160 11.59 -7.36 6.18
N LEU A 161 11.02 -7.18 4.99
CA LEU A 161 10.10 -6.09 4.69
C LEU A 161 8.71 -6.27 5.33
N ASN A 162 8.28 -7.52 5.51
CA ASN A 162 7.09 -7.82 6.29
C ASN A 162 7.28 -7.45 7.76
N LEU A 163 8.42 -7.80 8.35
CA LEU A 163 8.77 -7.45 9.72
C LEU A 163 9.00 -5.94 9.92
N ALA A 164 9.40 -5.21 8.87
CA ALA A 164 9.50 -3.75 8.87
C ALA A 164 8.16 -3.04 9.11
N ARG A 165 7.04 -3.72 8.87
CA ARG A 165 5.68 -3.20 9.06
C ARG A 165 5.10 -3.54 10.44
N LEU A 166 5.78 -4.39 11.23
CA LEU A 166 5.34 -4.79 12.55
C LEU A 166 5.74 -3.75 13.61
N PRO A 167 4.78 -3.09 14.28
CA PRO A 167 5.08 -2.24 15.42
C PRO A 167 5.59 -3.10 16.58
N ILE A 168 6.69 -2.69 17.20
CA ILE A 168 7.29 -3.42 18.32
C ILE A 168 6.65 -2.96 19.63
N MET A 169 5.96 -3.88 20.30
CA MET A 169 5.27 -3.62 21.56
C MET A 169 6.19 -3.89 22.75
N CYS A 170 6.18 -3.02 23.74
CA CYS A 170 6.91 -3.21 24.98
C CYS A 170 6.28 -4.31 25.86
N GLU A 171 7.09 -4.88 26.76
CA GLU A 171 6.72 -6.04 27.58
C GLU A 171 5.40 -5.85 28.35
N ALA A 172 5.17 -4.65 28.90
CA ALA A 172 3.94 -4.37 29.63
C ALA A 172 2.68 -4.52 28.76
N GLY A 173 2.71 -4.10 27.48
CA GLY A 173 1.61 -4.27 26.54
C GLY A 173 1.41 -5.70 26.08
N LEU A 174 2.50 -6.49 25.97
CA LEU A 174 2.43 -7.92 25.66
C LEU A 174 1.80 -8.73 26.80
N LYS A 175 2.05 -8.32 28.06
CA LYS A 175 1.48 -8.98 29.25
C LYS A 175 0.00 -8.65 29.46
N ASP A 176 -0.44 -7.47 29.04
CA ASP A 176 -1.84 -7.02 29.17
C ASP A 176 -2.34 -6.42 27.87
N ALA A 177 -2.73 -7.29 26.95
CA ALA A 177 -3.29 -6.91 25.66
C ALA A 177 -4.60 -6.09 25.79
N THR A 178 -5.33 -6.24 26.90
CA THR A 178 -6.56 -5.50 27.18
C THR A 178 -6.24 -4.04 27.57
N ALA A 179 -5.22 -3.83 28.40
CA ALA A 179 -4.75 -2.48 28.72
C ALA A 179 -4.18 -1.79 27.47
N ALA A 180 -3.44 -2.53 26.62
CA ALA A 180 -2.90 -2.03 25.35
C ALA A 180 -4.00 -1.58 24.35
N ASN A 181 -5.26 -2.02 24.51
CA ASN A 181 -6.40 -1.50 23.73
C ASN A 181 -6.87 -0.10 24.17
N LYS A 182 -6.38 0.44 25.28
CA LYS A 182 -6.81 1.72 25.85
C LYS A 182 -5.72 2.77 25.87
N THR A 183 -4.47 2.36 25.77
CA THR A 183 -3.31 3.23 25.80
C THR A 183 -2.19 2.66 24.94
N THR A 184 -1.16 3.47 24.68
CA THR A 184 0.01 3.03 23.90
C THR A 184 1.15 2.60 24.82
N VAL A 185 1.76 1.45 24.52
CA VAL A 185 2.88 0.85 25.27
C VAL A 185 4.02 0.51 24.33
N GLY A 186 4.66 1.54 23.79
CA GLY A 186 5.72 1.41 22.79
C GLY A 186 6.96 2.25 23.11
N SER A 187 7.94 2.19 22.21
CA SER A 187 9.18 2.95 22.28
C SER A 187 9.17 4.22 21.43
N GLY A 188 8.08 4.51 20.72
CA GLY A 188 7.97 5.62 19.77
C GLY A 188 8.20 7.00 20.39
N MET A 189 8.36 8.01 19.52
CA MET A 189 8.66 9.38 19.91
C MET A 189 7.55 10.03 20.75
N PHE A 190 6.30 9.63 20.56
CA PHE A 190 5.16 10.18 21.30
C PHE A 190 4.49 9.12 22.16
N GLN A 191 3.97 9.54 23.29
CA GLN A 191 3.16 8.73 24.19
C GLN A 191 1.74 9.29 24.23
N MET A 192 0.73 8.44 24.12
CA MET A 192 -0.66 8.86 24.26
C MET A 192 -0.93 9.28 25.71
N THR A 193 -1.47 10.48 25.88
CA THR A 193 -1.80 11.07 27.19
C THR A 193 -3.30 11.25 27.39
N GLU A 194 -4.07 11.25 26.30
CA GLU A 194 -5.54 11.35 26.35
C GLU A 194 -6.17 10.54 25.23
N SER A 195 -7.31 9.92 25.51
CA SER A 195 -8.09 9.12 24.56
C SER A 195 -9.57 9.36 24.80
N VAL A 196 -10.21 10.07 23.86
CA VAL A 196 -11.66 10.32 23.88
C VAL A 196 -12.27 9.70 22.62
N ALA A 197 -12.86 8.54 22.78
CA ALA A 197 -13.42 7.77 21.66
C ALA A 197 -14.41 8.60 20.84
N ASN A 198 -14.34 8.50 19.51
CA ASN A 198 -15.10 9.27 18.52
C ASN A 198 -14.91 10.80 18.57
N ASP A 199 -13.89 11.29 19.27
CA ASP A 199 -13.58 12.71 19.34
C ASP A 199 -12.11 12.98 19.03
N HIS A 200 -11.16 12.60 19.92
CA HIS A 200 -9.73 12.84 19.67
C HIS A 200 -8.82 11.95 20.52
N TYR A 201 -7.55 11.88 20.08
CA TYR A 201 -6.44 11.22 20.75
C TYR A 201 -5.27 12.19 20.85
N THR A 202 -4.79 12.47 22.09
CA THR A 202 -3.68 13.39 22.34
C THR A 202 -2.41 12.62 22.68
N PHE A 203 -1.31 13.02 22.05
CA PHE A 203 0.00 12.43 22.23
C PHE A 203 0.99 13.51 22.63
N THR A 204 1.84 13.21 23.62
CA THR A 204 2.91 14.10 24.08
C THR A 204 4.26 13.52 23.70
N ARG A 205 5.17 14.37 23.22
CA ARG A 205 6.55 14.00 22.89
C ARG A 205 7.28 13.55 24.14
N ARG A 206 7.97 12.41 24.02
CA ARG A 206 8.80 11.85 25.10
C ARG A 206 10.15 12.55 25.16
N ASP A 207 10.60 12.87 26.35
CA ASP A 207 11.95 13.33 26.57
C ASP A 207 12.97 12.19 26.36
N GLY A 208 14.15 12.53 25.83
CA GLY A 208 15.25 11.59 25.67
C GLY A 208 15.12 10.61 24.50
N TYR A 209 14.08 10.68 23.65
CA TYR A 209 14.02 9.91 22.43
C TYR A 209 15.12 10.34 21.46
N ASN A 210 16.05 9.42 21.12
CA ASN A 210 17.25 9.73 20.31
C ASN A 210 17.63 8.64 19.30
N TRP A 211 16.71 7.74 18.95
CA TRP A 211 16.93 6.59 18.09
C TRP A 211 16.04 6.54 16.85
N GLY A 212 15.41 7.65 16.48
CA GLY A 212 14.58 7.74 15.28
C GLY A 212 15.34 7.53 13.97
N PRO A 213 14.65 7.21 12.87
CA PRO A 213 15.23 7.20 11.55
C PRO A 213 15.97 8.49 11.26
N ASP A 214 17.02 8.42 10.41
CA ASP A 214 17.88 9.57 10.04
C ASP A 214 18.42 10.36 11.23
N LYS A 215 18.64 9.67 12.34
CA LYS A 215 19.14 10.25 13.60
C LYS A 215 18.19 11.30 14.21
N THR A 216 16.91 11.24 13.90
CA THR A 216 15.90 12.12 14.49
C THR A 216 15.78 11.89 15.99
N THR A 217 15.69 12.97 16.74
CA THR A 217 15.57 12.98 18.20
C THR A 217 14.39 13.84 18.64
N SER A 218 13.99 13.73 19.90
CA SER A 218 12.97 14.60 20.48
C SER A 218 13.35 16.09 20.48
N THR A 219 14.63 16.41 20.31
CA THR A 219 15.13 17.79 20.25
C THR A 219 15.39 18.28 18.82
N THR A 220 15.06 17.49 17.82
CA THR A 220 15.17 17.88 16.40
C THR A 220 14.22 19.06 16.14
N VAL A 221 14.75 20.08 15.49
CA VAL A 221 14.02 21.33 15.20
C VAL A 221 12.78 21.04 14.34
N GLY A 222 11.66 21.66 14.69
CA GLY A 222 10.37 21.48 14.03
C GLY A 222 9.54 20.29 14.54
N VAL A 223 10.09 19.41 15.39
CA VAL A 223 9.30 18.31 15.98
C VAL A 223 8.30 18.90 16.99
N PRO A 224 6.98 18.58 16.85
CA PRO A 224 5.96 19.11 17.75
C PRO A 224 6.11 18.56 19.18
N ALA A 225 5.68 19.34 20.20
CA ALA A 225 5.57 18.85 21.56
C ALA A 225 4.33 17.97 21.76
N THR A 226 3.27 18.29 21.02
CA THR A 226 1.97 17.62 21.14
C THR A 226 1.46 17.26 19.74
N VAL A 227 0.83 16.08 19.62
CA VAL A 227 0.07 15.68 18.43
C VAL A 227 -1.38 15.42 18.87
N ILE A 228 -2.35 16.02 18.18
CA ILE A 228 -3.78 15.78 18.39
C ILE A 228 -4.33 15.17 17.10
N ALA A 229 -4.83 13.93 17.19
CA ALA A 229 -5.54 13.25 16.13
C ALA A 229 -7.05 13.38 16.39
N SER A 230 -7.72 14.25 15.64
CA SER A 230 -9.17 14.50 15.76
C SER A 230 -9.95 13.60 14.84
N ILE A 231 -11.08 13.07 15.32
CA ILE A 231 -12.00 12.27 14.49
C ILE A 231 -12.90 13.24 13.71
N VAL A 232 -12.69 13.30 12.39
CA VAL A 232 -13.43 14.18 11.46
C VAL A 232 -13.96 13.32 10.32
N PRO A 233 -15.09 12.64 10.47
CA PRO A 233 -15.58 11.67 9.48
C PRO A 233 -15.92 12.27 8.10
N ASN A 234 -16.20 13.57 8.04
CA ASN A 234 -16.56 14.25 6.80
C ASN A 234 -15.36 14.95 6.18
N MET A 235 -14.95 14.53 4.98
CA MET A 235 -13.79 15.07 4.26
C MET A 235 -13.92 16.57 3.94
N SER A 236 -15.13 17.08 3.61
CA SER A 236 -15.33 18.49 3.35
C SER A 236 -15.15 19.33 4.62
N THR A 237 -15.51 18.79 5.78
CA THR A 237 -15.23 19.42 7.08
C THR A 237 -13.73 19.47 7.34
N ALA A 238 -13.01 18.36 7.13
CA ALA A 238 -11.55 18.33 7.28
C ALA A 238 -10.85 19.31 6.31
N ALA A 239 -11.32 19.40 5.07
CA ALA A 239 -10.82 20.37 4.08
C ALA A 239 -11.04 21.83 4.55
N ASN A 240 -12.22 22.15 5.12
CA ASN A 240 -12.49 23.48 5.65
C ASN A 240 -11.59 23.81 6.85
N GLN A 241 -11.42 22.88 7.79
CA GLN A 241 -10.54 23.04 8.95
C GLN A 241 -9.06 23.22 8.54
N LEU A 242 -8.63 22.49 7.50
CA LEU A 242 -7.28 22.64 6.96
C LEU A 242 -7.06 24.03 6.35
N LEU A 243 -8.03 24.54 5.56
CA LEU A 243 -7.99 25.89 4.99
C LEU A 243 -8.09 26.99 6.05
N ALA A 244 -8.76 26.74 7.16
CA ALA A 244 -8.84 27.66 8.30
C ALA A 244 -7.57 27.64 9.19
N GLY A 245 -6.67 26.65 9.01
CA GLY A 245 -5.51 26.44 9.86
C GLY A 245 -5.81 25.75 11.20
N ASP A 246 -7.02 25.19 11.36
CA ASP A 246 -7.41 24.41 12.54
C ASP A 246 -6.76 23.02 12.53
N LEU A 247 -6.39 22.51 11.36
CA LEU A 247 -5.63 21.28 11.14
C LEU A 247 -4.29 21.59 10.45
N ASN A 248 -3.27 20.83 10.80
CA ASN A 248 -1.98 20.83 10.13
C ASN A 248 -1.91 19.78 9.00
N ALA A 249 -2.64 18.68 9.12
CA ALA A 249 -2.65 17.64 8.11
C ALA A 249 -4.01 16.96 7.98
N ALA A 250 -4.41 16.67 6.74
CA ALA A 250 -5.57 15.84 6.44
C ALA A 250 -5.38 15.13 5.08
N GLN A 251 -5.78 13.86 5.00
CA GLN A 251 -5.90 13.16 3.73
C GLN A 251 -7.27 13.50 3.13
N VAL A 252 -7.31 14.06 1.93
CA VAL A 252 -8.57 14.42 1.27
C VAL A 252 -8.61 13.84 -0.13
N SER A 253 -9.75 13.27 -0.52
CA SER A 253 -10.02 12.76 -1.85
C SER A 253 -11.30 13.38 -2.43
N GLY A 254 -11.55 13.17 -3.72
CA GLY A 254 -12.75 13.65 -4.39
C GLY A 254 -12.73 15.15 -4.70
N ALA A 255 -13.91 15.78 -4.80
CA ALA A 255 -14.08 17.14 -5.32
C ALA A 255 -13.39 18.23 -4.48
N ASP A 256 -13.22 18.01 -3.18
CA ASP A 256 -12.55 18.98 -2.30
C ASP A 256 -11.06 19.15 -2.60
N GLN A 257 -10.44 18.20 -3.32
CA GLN A 257 -9.05 18.33 -3.78
C GLN A 257 -8.84 19.57 -4.67
N ASP A 258 -9.81 19.91 -5.51
CA ASP A 258 -9.69 21.05 -6.43
C ASP A 258 -9.55 22.38 -5.67
N ARG A 259 -10.29 22.52 -4.55
CA ARG A 259 -10.18 23.67 -3.63
C ARG A 259 -8.84 23.71 -2.90
N LEU A 260 -8.42 22.56 -2.38
CA LEU A 260 -7.17 22.45 -1.63
C LEU A 260 -5.95 22.62 -2.53
N ASN A 261 -5.98 22.10 -3.76
CA ASN A 261 -4.90 22.28 -4.75
C ASN A 261 -4.71 23.76 -5.17
N SER A 262 -5.73 24.61 -4.97
CA SER A 262 -5.66 26.04 -5.22
C SER A 262 -5.17 26.86 -4.04
N ALA A 263 -4.99 26.24 -2.87
CA ALA A 263 -4.50 26.87 -1.64
C ALA A 263 -2.98 26.70 -1.49
N PRO A 264 -2.29 27.53 -0.70
CA PRO A 264 -0.86 27.40 -0.42
C PRO A 264 -0.59 26.28 0.60
N LEU A 265 -0.92 25.04 0.22
CA LEU A 265 -0.73 23.84 1.03
C LEU A 265 0.35 22.96 0.40
N ASP A 266 1.22 22.39 1.22
CA ASP A 266 2.10 21.34 0.79
C ASP A 266 1.33 20.03 0.62
N THR A 267 1.77 19.17 -0.29
CA THR A 267 1.04 17.94 -0.62
C THR A 267 1.98 16.75 -0.75
N ILE A 268 1.50 15.60 -0.28
CA ILE A 268 2.09 14.30 -0.59
C ILE A 268 1.03 13.48 -1.29
N LYS A 269 1.32 13.09 -2.54
CA LYS A 269 0.43 12.25 -3.36
C LYS A 269 0.86 10.80 -3.25
N GLN A 270 -0.11 9.92 -3.00
CA GLN A 270 0.10 8.49 -2.92
C GLN A 270 -0.84 7.78 -3.88
N PRO A 271 -0.34 6.97 -4.81
CA PRO A 271 -1.19 6.09 -5.59
C PRO A 271 -1.82 5.05 -4.66
N PHE A 272 -3.08 4.76 -4.89
CA PHE A 272 -3.84 3.72 -4.21
C PHE A 272 -4.52 2.87 -5.28
N PRO A 273 -4.32 1.54 -5.31
CA PRO A 273 -4.94 0.69 -6.30
C PRO A 273 -6.45 0.81 -6.18
N SER A 274 -7.10 0.99 -7.29
CA SER A 274 -8.55 1.17 -7.31
C SER A 274 -9.25 0.38 -8.41
N GLY A 275 -8.50 -0.13 -9.38
CA GLY A 275 -9.08 -0.90 -10.48
C GLY A 275 -8.12 -1.94 -11.04
N ASP A 276 -8.42 -3.22 -10.77
CA ASP A 276 -7.82 -4.38 -11.43
C ASP A 276 -8.91 -5.16 -12.18
N MET A 277 -8.62 -5.58 -13.40
CA MET A 277 -9.52 -6.32 -14.27
C MET A 277 -9.09 -7.79 -14.30
N PHE A 278 -9.87 -8.68 -13.70
CA PHE A 278 -9.66 -10.13 -13.69
C PHE A 278 -10.51 -10.80 -14.75
N PHE A 279 -9.92 -11.75 -15.46
CA PHE A 279 -10.61 -12.60 -16.43
C PHE A 279 -10.78 -14.01 -15.87
N ASN A 280 -12.00 -14.54 -15.94
CA ASN A 280 -12.32 -15.87 -15.44
C ASN A 280 -11.85 -16.94 -16.42
N HIS A 281 -10.91 -17.79 -16.01
CA HIS A 281 -10.36 -18.89 -16.82
C HIS A 281 -11.16 -20.19 -16.70
N MET A 282 -12.26 -20.19 -15.95
CA MET A 282 -13.06 -21.40 -15.76
C MET A 282 -13.48 -22.00 -17.12
N PRO A 283 -13.26 -23.31 -17.35
CA PRO A 283 -13.68 -23.97 -18.59
C PRO A 283 -15.18 -23.76 -18.84
N GLY A 284 -15.49 -23.34 -20.07
CA GLY A 284 -16.86 -23.03 -20.48
C GLY A 284 -17.18 -21.54 -20.53
N ASN A 285 -16.43 -20.69 -19.82
CA ASN A 285 -16.51 -19.25 -19.98
C ASN A 285 -15.77 -18.81 -21.26
N PRO A 286 -16.27 -17.80 -22.00
CA PRO A 286 -15.58 -17.29 -23.19
C PRO A 286 -14.15 -16.79 -22.87
N THR A 287 -13.95 -16.24 -21.69
CA THR A 287 -12.65 -15.72 -21.22
C THR A 287 -11.64 -16.81 -20.83
N SER A 288 -12.02 -18.09 -20.84
CA SER A 288 -11.04 -19.19 -20.79
C SER A 288 -10.16 -19.24 -22.04
N ASP A 289 -10.66 -18.73 -23.20
CA ASP A 289 -9.89 -18.57 -24.44
C ASP A 289 -8.96 -17.34 -24.34
N PRO A 290 -7.62 -17.49 -24.40
CA PRO A 290 -6.68 -16.38 -24.31
C PRO A 290 -6.87 -15.34 -25.42
N ALA A 291 -7.38 -15.74 -26.59
CA ALA A 291 -7.66 -14.81 -27.67
C ALA A 291 -8.84 -13.87 -27.32
N VAL A 292 -9.82 -14.37 -26.58
CA VAL A 292 -10.93 -13.53 -26.08
C VAL A 292 -10.40 -12.51 -25.07
N ARG A 293 -9.62 -12.94 -24.08
CA ARG A 293 -9.03 -12.01 -23.10
C ARG A 293 -8.23 -10.90 -23.77
N LYS A 294 -7.30 -11.30 -24.65
CA LYS A 294 -6.49 -10.35 -25.42
C LYS A 294 -7.35 -9.36 -26.21
N ALA A 295 -8.38 -9.83 -26.89
CA ALA A 295 -9.24 -8.98 -27.70
C ALA A 295 -10.06 -8.00 -26.85
N LEU A 296 -10.55 -8.43 -25.68
CA LEU A 296 -11.28 -7.55 -24.76
C LEU A 296 -10.40 -6.43 -24.22
N VAL A 297 -9.15 -6.72 -23.86
CA VAL A 297 -8.17 -5.72 -23.42
C VAL A 297 -7.81 -4.79 -24.59
N GLN A 298 -7.50 -5.32 -25.76
CA GLN A 298 -7.06 -4.59 -26.94
C GLN A 298 -8.15 -3.65 -27.51
N ALA A 299 -9.42 -3.96 -27.26
CA ALA A 299 -10.55 -3.11 -27.69
C ALA A 299 -10.87 -1.98 -26.71
N LEU A 300 -10.24 -1.94 -25.56
CA LEU A 300 -10.51 -0.97 -24.51
C LEU A 300 -9.33 -0.01 -24.35
N ASN A 301 -9.58 1.29 -24.51
CA ASN A 301 -8.55 2.29 -24.18
C ASN A 301 -8.43 2.35 -22.66
N LEU A 302 -7.34 1.81 -22.13
CA LEU A 302 -7.12 1.74 -20.69
C LEU A 302 -6.75 3.10 -20.08
N ASP A 303 -6.28 4.07 -20.86
CA ASP A 303 -6.05 5.44 -20.38
C ASP A 303 -7.38 6.15 -20.15
N ASP A 304 -8.30 6.06 -21.12
CA ASP A 304 -9.67 6.60 -20.97
C ASP A 304 -10.41 5.89 -19.82
N LEU A 305 -10.22 4.56 -19.69
CA LEU A 305 -10.81 3.79 -18.58
C LEU A 305 -10.33 4.29 -17.23
N ALA A 306 -9.01 4.47 -17.06
CA ALA A 306 -8.42 4.98 -15.82
C ALA A 306 -8.89 6.40 -15.50
N GLU A 307 -8.95 7.28 -16.51
CA GLU A 307 -9.41 8.66 -16.35
C GLU A 307 -10.86 8.72 -15.87
N ILE A 308 -11.76 7.96 -16.52
CA ILE A 308 -13.18 7.90 -16.14
C ILE A 308 -13.33 7.29 -14.75
N TYR A 309 -12.69 6.14 -14.50
CA TYR A 309 -12.82 5.39 -13.24
C TYR A 309 -12.38 6.21 -12.03
N THR A 310 -11.32 6.99 -12.18
CA THR A 310 -10.78 7.87 -11.14
C THR A 310 -11.34 9.30 -11.18
N SER A 311 -12.30 9.58 -12.08
CA SER A 311 -12.83 10.95 -12.31
C SER A 311 -11.73 11.97 -12.63
N GLY A 312 -10.70 11.57 -13.39
CA GLY A 312 -9.54 12.40 -13.75
C GLY A 312 -8.59 12.70 -12.58
N ARG A 313 -8.71 11.97 -11.45
CA ARG A 313 -7.89 12.20 -10.24
C ARG A 313 -6.96 11.03 -9.93
N GLY A 314 -6.71 10.18 -10.89
CA GLY A 314 -5.82 9.03 -10.76
C GLY A 314 -4.86 8.91 -11.93
N THR A 315 -4.22 7.75 -12.01
CA THR A 315 -3.30 7.38 -13.09
C THR A 315 -3.53 5.95 -13.53
N ARG A 316 -2.98 5.59 -14.68
CA ARG A 316 -2.80 4.17 -15.05
C ARG A 316 -1.96 3.48 -13.98
N SER A 317 -2.38 2.27 -13.60
CA SER A 317 -1.56 1.41 -12.75
C SER A 317 -0.37 0.86 -13.52
N SER A 318 0.76 0.73 -12.84
CA SER A 318 1.98 0.09 -13.36
C SER A 318 2.22 -1.30 -12.76
N THR A 319 1.50 -1.66 -11.71
CA THR A 319 1.62 -2.92 -10.96
C THR A 319 0.40 -3.13 -10.08
N MET A 320 0.13 -4.38 -9.71
CA MET A 320 -0.88 -4.73 -8.69
C MET A 320 -0.33 -4.61 -7.25
N VAL A 321 0.99 -4.35 -7.08
CA VAL A 321 1.64 -4.14 -5.78
C VAL A 321 1.75 -2.65 -5.52
N SER A 322 0.77 -2.05 -4.88
CA SER A 322 0.68 -0.59 -4.74
C SER A 322 0.42 -0.08 -3.31
N VAL A 323 0.33 -0.97 -2.30
CA VAL A 323 0.17 -0.56 -0.90
C VAL A 323 1.50 -0.14 -0.29
N GLU A 324 1.60 1.12 0.10
CA GLU A 324 2.82 1.69 0.69
C GLU A 324 3.04 1.28 2.18
N PRO A 325 4.29 1.12 2.61
CA PRO A 325 5.52 1.12 1.81
C PRO A 325 5.62 -0.17 0.98
N ARG A 326 5.84 -0.02 -0.33
CA ARG A 326 5.99 -1.17 -1.24
C ARG A 326 7.36 -1.82 -1.04
N ALA A 327 7.37 -3.14 -1.02
CA ALA A 327 8.62 -3.91 -0.98
C ALA A 327 9.45 -3.75 -2.25
N CYS A 328 8.79 -3.57 -3.38
CA CYS A 328 9.41 -3.46 -4.70
C CYS A 328 8.75 -2.35 -5.51
N ILE A 329 9.55 -1.58 -6.22
CA ILE A 329 9.08 -0.55 -7.14
C ILE A 329 9.44 -1.01 -8.56
N TYR A 330 8.42 -1.37 -9.35
CA TYR A 330 8.57 -1.83 -10.72
C TYR A 330 7.32 -1.53 -11.56
N ASP A 331 7.45 -1.70 -12.86
CA ASP A 331 6.34 -1.63 -13.81
C ASP A 331 6.22 -2.99 -14.52
N SER A 332 5.17 -3.74 -14.21
CA SER A 332 4.83 -5.03 -14.84
C SER A 332 3.90 -4.88 -16.05
N VAL A 333 3.37 -3.68 -16.28
CA VAL A 333 2.36 -3.38 -17.29
C VAL A 333 2.96 -2.90 -18.59
N ALA A 334 3.96 -2.01 -18.52
CA ALA A 334 4.58 -1.42 -19.69
C ALA A 334 5.16 -2.47 -20.65
N GLY A 335 4.68 -2.46 -21.90
CA GLY A 335 5.09 -3.40 -22.93
C GLY A 335 4.52 -4.83 -22.79
N ASN A 336 3.71 -5.12 -21.75
CA ASN A 336 3.11 -6.42 -21.52
C ASN A 336 1.59 -6.42 -21.77
N VAL A 337 0.95 -5.27 -21.80
CA VAL A 337 -0.45 -5.11 -22.21
C VAL A 337 -0.51 -4.81 -23.71
N PRO A 338 -1.44 -5.42 -24.48
CA PRO A 338 -1.59 -5.11 -25.89
C PRO A 338 -2.02 -3.65 -26.09
N ASP A 339 -1.49 -3.00 -27.14
CA ASP A 339 -1.88 -1.66 -27.52
C ASP A 339 -3.37 -1.59 -27.84
N PHE A 340 -3.99 -0.45 -27.58
CA PHE A 340 -5.38 -0.18 -27.94
C PHE A 340 -5.54 -0.18 -29.47
N ASP A 341 -6.20 -1.21 -29.99
CA ASP A 341 -6.53 -1.37 -31.41
C ASP A 341 -7.79 -2.25 -31.59
N PRO A 342 -8.99 -1.64 -31.68
CA PRO A 342 -10.23 -2.39 -31.88
C PRO A 342 -10.27 -3.23 -33.17
N ASN A 343 -9.54 -2.84 -34.22
CA ASN A 343 -9.49 -3.60 -35.47
C ASN A 343 -8.64 -4.86 -35.30
N ALA A 344 -7.49 -4.74 -34.63
CA ALA A 344 -6.65 -5.89 -34.28
C ALA A 344 -7.37 -6.82 -33.29
N ALA A 345 -8.14 -6.27 -32.34
CA ALA A 345 -9.00 -7.06 -31.45
C ALA A 345 -10.03 -7.92 -32.22
N ALA A 346 -10.72 -7.29 -33.19
CA ALA A 346 -11.66 -7.99 -34.07
C ALA A 346 -10.98 -9.10 -34.87
N ALA A 347 -9.80 -8.83 -35.46
CA ALA A 347 -9.01 -9.82 -36.20
C ALA A 347 -8.52 -10.97 -35.30
N THR A 348 -8.17 -10.68 -34.03
CA THR A 348 -7.80 -11.70 -33.02
C THR A 348 -8.97 -12.67 -32.79
N LEU A 349 -10.19 -12.16 -32.59
CA LEU A 349 -11.40 -12.97 -32.41
C LEU A 349 -11.71 -13.79 -33.68
N ASP A 350 -11.58 -13.16 -34.86
CA ASP A 350 -11.78 -13.88 -36.15
C ASP A 350 -10.81 -15.05 -36.32
N SER A 351 -9.53 -14.83 -35.96
CA SER A 351 -8.49 -15.88 -36.05
C SER A 351 -8.75 -17.03 -35.09
N ALA A 352 -9.31 -16.72 -33.92
CA ALA A 352 -9.68 -17.69 -32.88
C ALA A 352 -11.00 -18.42 -33.16
N GLY A 353 -11.68 -18.14 -34.30
CA GLY A 353 -12.90 -18.78 -34.71
C GLY A 353 -14.20 -18.15 -34.22
N TRP A 354 -14.09 -17.02 -33.50
CA TRP A 354 -15.25 -16.22 -33.09
C TRP A 354 -15.75 -15.35 -34.26
N LYS A 355 -16.66 -15.87 -35.08
CA LYS A 355 -17.11 -15.23 -36.32
C LYS A 355 -18.35 -14.38 -36.13
N ILE A 356 -18.40 -13.25 -36.83
CA ILE A 356 -19.60 -12.42 -36.91
C ILE A 356 -20.69 -13.19 -37.69
N GLY A 357 -21.83 -13.38 -37.04
CA GLY A 357 -23.02 -14.00 -37.63
C GLY A 357 -24.09 -12.97 -38.02
N ALA A 358 -25.27 -13.49 -38.39
CA ALA A 358 -26.45 -12.67 -38.66
C ALA A 358 -26.80 -11.85 -37.41
N GLY A 359 -27.04 -10.53 -37.59
CA GLY A 359 -27.32 -9.61 -36.48
C GLY A 359 -26.08 -9.01 -35.80
N GLY A 360 -24.87 -9.21 -36.41
CA GLY A 360 -23.64 -8.54 -35.93
C GLY A 360 -23.05 -9.12 -34.63
N LYS A 361 -23.52 -10.29 -34.20
CA LYS A 361 -23.01 -10.94 -32.98
C LYS A 361 -22.03 -12.06 -33.35
N ARG A 362 -20.98 -12.20 -32.53
CA ARG A 362 -19.97 -13.25 -32.70
C ARG A 362 -20.40 -14.56 -32.05
N SER A 363 -20.04 -15.66 -32.73
CA SER A 363 -20.23 -17.02 -32.21
C SER A 363 -19.08 -17.94 -32.62
N LYS A 364 -18.83 -18.97 -31.82
CA LYS A 364 -17.87 -20.05 -32.08
C LYS A 364 -18.53 -21.38 -31.68
N ASP A 365 -18.54 -22.38 -32.58
CA ASP A 365 -19.13 -23.71 -32.35
C ASP A 365 -20.58 -23.67 -31.84
N GLY A 366 -21.37 -22.70 -32.31
CA GLY A 366 -22.77 -22.47 -31.92
C GLY A 366 -22.96 -21.68 -30.62
N ALA A 367 -21.93 -21.45 -29.85
CA ALA A 367 -21.99 -20.60 -28.65
C ALA A 367 -21.79 -19.12 -28.99
N GLN A 368 -22.66 -18.26 -28.50
CA GLN A 368 -22.55 -16.82 -28.67
C GLN A 368 -21.46 -16.26 -27.74
N LEU A 369 -20.67 -15.25 -28.20
CA LEU A 369 -19.76 -14.50 -27.38
C LEU A 369 -20.55 -13.60 -26.42
N ARG A 370 -20.76 -14.08 -25.20
CA ARG A 370 -21.40 -13.34 -24.11
C ARG A 370 -20.36 -13.02 -23.06
N ILE A 371 -20.30 -11.78 -22.62
CA ILE A 371 -19.37 -11.30 -21.60
C ILE A 371 -20.17 -10.69 -20.46
N ARG A 372 -20.01 -11.22 -19.26
CA ARG A 372 -20.61 -10.72 -18.03
C ARG A 372 -19.54 -9.99 -17.24
N LEU A 373 -19.66 -8.65 -17.14
CA LEU A 373 -18.79 -7.79 -16.37
C LEU A 373 -19.38 -7.59 -14.98
N LEU A 374 -18.70 -8.11 -13.97
CA LEU A 374 -18.99 -7.90 -12.56
C LEU A 374 -18.15 -6.73 -12.04
N TYR A 375 -18.78 -5.74 -11.40
CA TYR A 375 -18.07 -4.58 -10.83
C TYR A 375 -18.78 -4.00 -9.62
N GLU A 376 -18.01 -3.34 -8.75
CA GLU A 376 -18.56 -2.65 -7.60
C GLU A 376 -19.13 -1.28 -8.02
N ALA A 377 -20.38 -1.01 -7.59
CA ALA A 377 -21.05 0.27 -7.86
C ALA A 377 -20.61 1.34 -6.85
N LEU A 378 -19.47 1.96 -7.12
CA LEU A 378 -18.85 3.00 -6.28
C LEU A 378 -19.34 4.42 -6.63
N GLY A 379 -20.33 4.55 -7.50
CA GLY A 379 -20.92 5.80 -7.98
C GLY A 379 -20.80 5.99 -9.49
N ASP A 380 -21.10 7.21 -9.96
CA ASP A 380 -21.24 7.52 -11.38
C ASP A 380 -19.99 7.18 -12.22
N SER A 381 -18.79 7.27 -11.65
CA SER A 381 -17.55 6.97 -12.37
C SER A 381 -17.35 5.48 -12.63
N SER A 382 -17.71 4.61 -11.69
CA SER A 382 -17.65 3.16 -11.88
C SER A 382 -18.66 2.71 -12.95
N ASP A 383 -19.88 3.26 -12.91
CA ASP A 383 -20.92 2.95 -13.89
C ASP A 383 -20.54 3.46 -15.30
N ALA A 384 -20.02 4.69 -15.43
CA ALA A 384 -19.54 5.23 -16.69
C ALA A 384 -18.37 4.42 -17.28
N SER A 385 -17.49 3.91 -16.43
CA SER A 385 -16.40 3.03 -16.83
C SER A 385 -16.90 1.67 -17.33
N ALA A 386 -17.91 1.11 -16.67
CA ALA A 386 -18.54 -0.15 -17.11
C ALA A 386 -19.28 0.05 -18.44
N ASP A 387 -19.92 1.20 -18.68
CA ASP A 387 -20.54 1.56 -19.94
C ASP A 387 -19.52 1.74 -21.09
N LEU A 388 -18.33 2.27 -20.79
CA LEU A 388 -17.22 2.32 -21.76
C LEU A 388 -16.83 0.89 -22.21
N ALA A 389 -16.65 -0.03 -21.26
CA ALA A 389 -16.31 -1.43 -21.55
C ALA A 389 -17.46 -2.14 -22.31
N LEU A 390 -18.72 -1.93 -21.89
CA LEU A 390 -19.90 -2.44 -22.57
C LEU A 390 -19.93 -1.99 -24.04
N THR A 391 -19.69 -0.70 -24.28
CA THR A 391 -19.67 -0.14 -25.64
C THR A 391 -18.54 -0.73 -26.47
N ALA A 392 -17.32 -0.75 -25.97
CA ALA A 392 -16.14 -1.28 -26.66
C ALA A 392 -16.33 -2.75 -27.04
N TRP A 393 -16.76 -3.60 -26.11
CA TRP A 393 -16.93 -5.02 -26.35
C TRP A 393 -18.17 -5.36 -27.19
N SER A 394 -19.24 -4.55 -27.09
CA SER A 394 -20.41 -4.68 -27.98
C SER A 394 -20.05 -4.37 -29.43
N ASN A 395 -19.17 -3.40 -29.68
CA ASN A 395 -18.66 -3.07 -31.01
C ASN A 395 -17.80 -4.21 -31.60
N LEU A 396 -17.16 -5.05 -30.78
CA LEU A 396 -16.53 -6.29 -31.23
C LEU A 396 -17.54 -7.38 -31.65
N GLY A 397 -18.81 -7.20 -31.36
CA GLY A 397 -19.88 -8.20 -31.63
C GLY A 397 -20.16 -9.12 -30.42
N ALA A 398 -19.66 -8.80 -29.23
CA ALA A 398 -20.06 -9.51 -28.00
C ALA A 398 -21.47 -9.10 -27.56
N THR A 399 -22.14 -9.97 -26.81
CA THR A 399 -23.29 -9.59 -25.99
C THR A 399 -22.79 -9.34 -24.58
N VAL A 400 -22.85 -8.09 -24.13
CA VAL A 400 -22.31 -7.71 -22.82
C VAL A 400 -23.45 -7.55 -21.81
N GLU A 401 -23.23 -8.07 -20.62
CA GLU A 401 -24.12 -7.93 -19.47
C GLU A 401 -23.33 -7.32 -18.32
N LEU A 402 -23.85 -6.23 -17.76
CA LEU A 402 -23.28 -5.57 -16.59
C LEU A 402 -23.94 -6.12 -15.32
N ILE A 403 -23.12 -6.57 -14.38
CA ILE A 403 -23.53 -7.06 -13.06
C ILE A 403 -22.91 -6.14 -12.02
N SER A 404 -23.69 -5.19 -11.50
CA SER A 404 -23.23 -4.27 -10.48
C SER A 404 -23.76 -4.64 -9.09
N GLY A 405 -23.05 -4.19 -8.05
CA GLY A 405 -23.45 -4.37 -6.67
C GLY A 405 -22.47 -3.73 -5.70
N ASP A 406 -22.67 -3.97 -4.43
CA ASP A 406 -21.72 -3.62 -3.39
C ASP A 406 -20.62 -4.71 -3.22
N ALA A 407 -19.67 -4.47 -2.32
CA ALA A 407 -18.59 -5.44 -2.03
C ALA A 407 -19.11 -6.82 -1.63
N ASN A 408 -20.28 -6.93 -0.98
CA ASN A 408 -20.88 -8.23 -0.65
C ASN A 408 -21.34 -8.96 -1.89
N LYS A 409 -21.83 -8.24 -2.91
CA LYS A 409 -22.21 -8.83 -4.20
C LYS A 409 -20.98 -9.38 -4.92
N ILE A 410 -19.87 -8.65 -4.93
CA ILE A 410 -18.61 -9.12 -5.52
C ILE A 410 -18.13 -10.38 -4.80
N LEU A 411 -18.13 -10.34 -3.46
CA LEU A 411 -17.78 -11.48 -2.62
C LEU A 411 -18.65 -12.70 -2.95
N ASP A 412 -19.97 -12.53 -2.99
CA ASP A 412 -20.90 -13.64 -3.26
C ASP A 412 -20.76 -14.23 -4.65
N VAL A 413 -20.53 -13.42 -5.69
CA VAL A 413 -20.50 -13.86 -7.07
C VAL A 413 -19.13 -14.40 -7.49
N ALA A 414 -18.04 -13.70 -7.14
CA ALA A 414 -16.70 -14.06 -7.61
C ALA A 414 -15.86 -14.75 -6.53
N LEU A 415 -15.84 -14.24 -5.29
CA LEU A 415 -14.85 -14.64 -4.30
C LEU A 415 -15.29 -15.82 -3.42
N SER A 416 -16.61 -16.10 -3.32
CA SER A 416 -17.13 -17.15 -2.43
C SER A 416 -17.00 -18.56 -3.01
N GLY A 417 -16.76 -18.72 -4.31
CA GLY A 417 -16.74 -20.00 -4.98
C GLY A 417 -18.10 -20.69 -5.14
N LYS A 418 -19.22 -20.01 -4.83
CA LYS A 418 -20.55 -20.59 -4.94
C LYS A 418 -20.98 -20.89 -6.39
N ASP A 419 -20.63 -20.00 -7.31
CA ASP A 419 -20.88 -20.13 -8.73
C ASP A 419 -19.83 -19.39 -9.55
N ASN A 420 -18.69 -20.03 -9.79
CA ASN A 420 -17.61 -19.46 -10.59
C ASN A 420 -17.99 -19.28 -12.07
N SER A 421 -19.13 -19.82 -12.53
CA SER A 421 -19.60 -19.64 -13.90
C SER A 421 -20.48 -18.39 -14.09
N ALA A 422 -20.76 -17.62 -13.02
CA ALA A 422 -21.70 -16.50 -13.07
C ALA A 422 -21.12 -15.21 -13.66
N TRP A 423 -19.81 -15.13 -13.88
CA TRP A 423 -19.10 -13.95 -14.38
C TRP A 423 -17.97 -14.33 -15.33
N ASP A 424 -17.58 -13.41 -16.21
CA ASP A 424 -16.48 -13.59 -17.17
C ASP A 424 -15.34 -12.61 -16.94
N VAL A 425 -15.65 -11.37 -16.60
CA VAL A 425 -14.70 -10.31 -16.20
C VAL A 425 -15.16 -9.74 -14.86
N ALA A 426 -14.23 -9.58 -13.93
CA ALA A 426 -14.50 -8.89 -12.66
C ALA A 426 -13.54 -7.72 -12.48
N TRP A 427 -14.07 -6.57 -12.05
CA TRP A 427 -13.26 -5.48 -11.55
C TRP A 427 -13.24 -5.55 -10.04
N GLU A 428 -12.07 -5.90 -9.53
CA GLU A 428 -11.82 -6.12 -8.11
C GLU A 428 -10.40 -5.67 -7.80
N THR A 429 -10.16 -5.13 -6.62
CA THR A 429 -8.85 -4.63 -6.23
C THR A 429 -8.24 -5.48 -5.14
N ILE A 430 -7.02 -5.99 -5.38
CA ILE A 430 -6.24 -6.74 -4.40
C ILE A 430 -5.17 -5.84 -3.81
N ASN A 431 -5.32 -5.49 -2.53
CA ASN A 431 -4.42 -4.57 -1.84
C ASN A 431 -3.25 -5.32 -1.20
N VAL A 432 -2.09 -5.31 -1.84
CA VAL A 432 -0.87 -5.97 -1.35
C VAL A 432 0.34 -5.02 -1.35
N ALA A 433 1.22 -5.20 -0.38
CA ALA A 433 2.46 -4.43 -0.25
C ALA A 433 3.69 -5.22 -0.72
N VAL A 434 3.58 -6.54 -0.84
CA VAL A 434 4.65 -7.42 -1.32
C VAL A 434 4.12 -8.35 -2.43
N PRO A 435 4.88 -8.58 -3.49
CA PRO A 435 4.41 -9.36 -4.64
C PRO A 435 4.03 -10.80 -4.31
N SER A 436 4.68 -11.43 -3.33
CA SER A 436 4.36 -12.80 -2.93
C SER A 436 2.94 -12.98 -2.39
N MET A 437 2.30 -11.92 -1.92
CA MET A 437 0.89 -11.95 -1.48
C MET A 437 -0.10 -12.09 -2.64
N LEU A 438 0.31 -11.83 -3.88
CA LEU A 438 -0.51 -12.03 -5.09
C LEU A 438 -0.65 -13.51 -5.46
N VAL A 439 0.31 -14.36 -5.05
CA VAL A 439 0.38 -15.77 -5.49
C VAL A 439 -0.92 -16.55 -5.25
N PRO A 440 -1.57 -16.48 -4.08
CA PRO A 440 -2.81 -17.23 -3.85
C PRO A 440 -3.99 -16.83 -4.76
N PHE A 441 -3.94 -15.62 -5.35
CA PHE A 441 -4.97 -15.12 -6.25
C PHE A 441 -4.76 -15.55 -7.71
N PHE A 442 -3.51 -15.88 -8.09
CA PHE A 442 -3.14 -16.23 -9.45
C PHE A 442 -2.73 -17.70 -9.62
N ALA A 443 -2.52 -18.41 -8.53
CA ALA A 443 -2.13 -19.81 -8.51
C ALA A 443 -2.79 -20.56 -7.35
N GLY A 444 -2.76 -21.89 -7.42
CA GLY A 444 -3.32 -22.74 -6.37
C GLY A 444 -4.83 -22.93 -6.43
N PRO A 445 -5.46 -23.40 -5.34
CA PRO A 445 -6.86 -23.79 -5.33
C PRO A 445 -7.81 -22.60 -5.51
N VAL A 446 -8.96 -22.92 -6.13
CA VAL A 446 -10.10 -21.98 -6.21
C VAL A 446 -10.84 -21.90 -4.85
N PRO A 447 -11.65 -20.88 -4.59
CA PRO A 447 -12.58 -20.89 -3.45
C PRO A 447 -13.52 -22.12 -3.51
N ALA A 448 -13.85 -22.83 -2.38
CA ALA A 448 -13.61 -22.49 -0.97
C ALA A 448 -12.27 -22.95 -0.38
N ASP A 449 -11.39 -23.60 -1.18
CA ASP A 449 -10.13 -24.21 -0.71
C ASP A 449 -8.93 -23.26 -0.90
N GLY A 450 -9.11 -22.15 -1.62
CA GLY A 450 -8.06 -21.16 -1.90
C GLY A 450 -8.64 -19.80 -2.31
N LEU A 451 -7.77 -18.93 -2.87
CA LEU A 451 -8.11 -17.56 -3.25
C LEU A 451 -8.07 -17.31 -4.75
N ASN A 452 -7.78 -18.33 -5.57
CA ASN A 452 -7.72 -18.21 -7.05
C ASN A 452 -9.14 -18.17 -7.66
N PHE A 453 -9.88 -17.11 -7.35
CA PHE A 453 -11.29 -16.97 -7.74
C PHE A 453 -11.49 -16.89 -9.26
N ALA A 454 -10.50 -16.42 -9.99
CA ALA A 454 -10.53 -16.35 -11.46
C ALA A 454 -10.11 -17.67 -12.14
N SER A 455 -9.86 -18.73 -11.39
CA SER A 455 -9.44 -20.04 -11.89
C SER A 455 -8.21 -19.96 -12.82
N ILE A 456 -7.29 -19.04 -12.55
CA ILE A 456 -6.09 -18.82 -13.37
C ILE A 456 -5.18 -20.04 -13.29
N SER A 457 -4.70 -20.47 -14.43
CA SER A 457 -3.67 -21.51 -14.58
C SER A 457 -2.65 -20.99 -15.60
N ASN A 458 -1.47 -20.61 -15.11
CA ASN A 458 -0.40 -20.02 -15.92
C ASN A 458 0.93 -20.65 -15.51
N PRO A 459 1.42 -21.69 -16.24
CA PRO A 459 2.67 -22.37 -15.93
C PRO A 459 3.90 -21.45 -15.98
N GLU A 460 3.88 -20.41 -16.82
CA GLU A 460 4.95 -19.40 -16.92
C GLU A 460 5.02 -18.58 -15.63
N TYR A 461 3.85 -18.18 -15.11
CA TYR A 461 3.76 -17.51 -13.80
C TYR A 461 4.28 -18.42 -12.68
N ASP A 462 3.82 -19.67 -12.62
CA ASP A 462 4.23 -20.62 -11.59
C ASP A 462 5.76 -20.83 -11.58
N ALA A 463 6.37 -20.95 -12.77
CA ALA A 463 7.81 -21.07 -12.92
C ALA A 463 8.56 -19.79 -12.47
N ALA A 464 8.02 -18.62 -12.81
CA ALA A 464 8.59 -17.32 -12.40
C ALA A 464 8.49 -17.12 -10.88
N VAL A 465 7.35 -17.48 -10.26
CA VAL A 465 7.16 -17.47 -8.79
C VAL A 465 8.16 -18.39 -8.09
N ALA A 466 8.38 -19.61 -8.60
CA ALA A 466 9.36 -20.53 -8.03
C ALA A 466 10.78 -19.95 -8.05
N LYS A 467 11.16 -19.29 -9.15
CA LYS A 467 12.44 -18.58 -9.29
C LYS A 467 12.54 -17.39 -8.33
N ALA A 468 11.49 -16.57 -8.25
CA ALA A 468 11.44 -15.38 -7.41
C ALA A 468 11.47 -15.71 -5.91
N SER A 469 10.83 -16.81 -5.51
CA SER A 469 10.82 -17.28 -4.11
C SER A 469 12.18 -17.80 -3.62
N ALA A 470 13.14 -18.04 -4.53
CA ALA A 470 14.47 -18.55 -4.19
C ALA A 470 15.49 -17.43 -3.91
N VAL A 471 15.11 -16.16 -4.03
CA VAL A 471 16.03 -15.00 -3.90
C VAL A 471 15.44 -13.95 -2.95
N THR A 472 16.30 -13.07 -2.41
CA THR A 472 15.95 -11.95 -1.53
C THR A 472 16.53 -10.63 -2.04
N GLY A 473 16.18 -9.51 -1.42
CA GLY A 473 16.67 -8.18 -1.75
C GLY A 473 16.32 -7.73 -3.17
N ASP A 474 17.16 -6.92 -3.82
CA ASP A 474 16.92 -6.34 -5.15
C ASP A 474 16.69 -7.40 -6.23
N ALA A 475 17.36 -8.56 -6.12
CA ALA A 475 17.17 -9.67 -7.06
C ALA A 475 15.75 -10.26 -6.95
N ALA A 476 15.15 -10.25 -5.77
CA ALA A 476 13.76 -10.65 -5.59
C ALA A 476 12.81 -9.70 -6.32
N CYS A 477 13.00 -8.38 -6.19
CA CYS A 477 12.14 -7.41 -6.87
C CYS A 477 12.11 -7.60 -8.39
N SER A 478 13.27 -7.81 -9.02
CA SER A 478 13.34 -8.08 -10.46
C SER A 478 12.65 -9.39 -10.84
N ALA A 479 12.84 -10.45 -10.06
CA ALA A 479 12.22 -11.75 -10.32
C ALA A 479 10.69 -11.73 -10.11
N TRP A 480 10.20 -11.00 -9.12
CA TRP A 480 8.78 -10.82 -8.88
C TRP A 480 8.10 -9.93 -9.93
N ALA A 481 8.82 -8.92 -10.46
CA ALA A 481 8.35 -8.15 -11.61
C ALA A 481 8.17 -9.04 -12.86
N GLU A 482 9.10 -9.98 -13.11
CA GLU A 482 8.94 -10.99 -14.16
C GLU A 482 7.69 -11.84 -13.93
N ALA A 483 7.46 -12.32 -12.69
CA ALA A 483 6.29 -13.14 -12.37
C ALA A 483 4.97 -12.38 -12.61
N GLU A 484 4.83 -11.16 -12.09
CA GLU A 484 3.62 -10.37 -12.33
C GLU A 484 3.42 -10.06 -13.82
N SER A 485 4.51 -9.81 -14.56
CA SER A 485 4.46 -9.61 -16.01
C SER A 485 3.86 -10.80 -16.78
N GLU A 486 4.04 -12.05 -16.32
CA GLU A 486 3.45 -13.22 -16.98
C GLU A 486 1.91 -13.26 -16.79
N ILE A 487 1.37 -12.75 -15.69
CA ILE A 487 -0.07 -12.58 -15.49
C ILE A 487 -0.63 -11.52 -16.46
N VAL A 488 0.06 -10.39 -16.57
CA VAL A 488 -0.32 -9.27 -17.44
C VAL A 488 -0.24 -9.67 -18.92
N LYS A 489 0.85 -10.30 -19.38
CA LYS A 489 1.03 -10.81 -20.75
C LYS A 489 -0.04 -11.81 -21.17
N ALA A 490 -0.43 -12.70 -20.25
CA ALA A 490 -1.49 -13.67 -20.47
C ALA A 490 -2.89 -13.02 -20.48
N ASN A 491 -2.99 -11.73 -20.19
CA ASN A 491 -4.23 -11.01 -19.95
C ASN A 491 -5.12 -11.75 -18.94
N SER A 492 -4.52 -12.28 -17.88
CA SER A 492 -5.25 -12.98 -16.82
C SER A 492 -5.80 -11.99 -15.78
N ALA A 493 -4.99 -10.99 -15.43
CA ALA A 493 -5.38 -9.82 -14.65
C ALA A 493 -4.62 -8.60 -15.19
N ILE A 494 -5.30 -7.46 -15.28
CA ILE A 494 -4.74 -6.19 -15.77
C ILE A 494 -5.04 -5.10 -14.75
N PRO A 495 -4.04 -4.54 -14.06
CA PRO A 495 -4.24 -3.34 -13.28
C PRO A 495 -4.44 -2.16 -14.23
N PHE A 496 -5.53 -1.40 -14.05
CA PHE A 496 -5.87 -0.34 -14.98
C PHE A 496 -5.99 1.05 -14.36
N ALA A 497 -6.23 1.15 -13.04
CA ALA A 497 -6.39 2.46 -12.38
C ALA A 497 -5.85 2.48 -10.96
N ASP A 498 -5.03 3.49 -10.66
CA ASP A 498 -4.66 3.91 -9.32
C ASP A 498 -5.30 5.25 -9.02
N GLN A 499 -6.08 5.34 -7.96
CA GLN A 499 -6.56 6.62 -7.45
C GLN A 499 -5.42 7.33 -6.70
N ILE A 500 -5.30 8.64 -6.88
CA ILE A 500 -4.34 9.43 -6.10
C ILE A 500 -5.02 9.93 -4.83
N THR A 501 -4.60 9.42 -3.69
CA THR A 501 -4.91 10.01 -2.40
C THR A 501 -3.91 11.10 -2.10
N THR A 502 -4.37 12.22 -1.57
CA THR A 502 -3.50 13.37 -1.28
C THR A 502 -3.57 13.72 0.19
N LEU A 503 -2.41 13.70 0.84
CA LEU A 503 -2.23 14.23 2.18
C LEU A 503 -1.81 15.70 2.05
N TYR A 504 -2.61 16.60 2.57
CA TYR A 504 -2.39 18.04 2.55
C TYR A 504 -1.83 18.51 3.88
N PHE A 505 -0.93 19.49 3.83
CA PHE A 505 -0.27 20.07 4.99
C PHE A 505 -0.42 21.59 5.01
N SER A 506 -0.80 22.12 6.16
CA SER A 506 -0.84 23.55 6.47
C SER A 506 0.20 23.88 7.54
N ASN A 507 1.19 24.69 7.20
CA ASN A 507 2.30 25.06 8.08
C ASN A 507 2.98 23.85 8.74
N SER A 508 3.10 22.76 7.98
CA SER A 508 3.61 21.49 8.49
C SER A 508 4.09 20.58 7.35
N GLY A 509 4.70 19.45 7.67
CA GLY A 509 5.15 18.49 6.69
C GLY A 509 5.76 17.23 7.31
N LEU A 510 6.32 16.37 6.45
CA LEU A 510 7.05 15.17 6.85
C LEU A 510 8.52 15.27 6.44
N ALA A 511 9.43 14.88 7.35
CA ALA A 511 10.88 14.92 7.09
C ALA A 511 11.37 13.79 6.17
N PHE A 512 10.64 12.65 6.10
CA PHE A 512 11.06 11.44 5.40
C PHE A 512 10.14 11.13 4.21
N GLY A 513 9.94 12.11 3.32
CA GLY A 513 9.08 11.95 2.17
C GLY A 513 7.64 11.55 2.57
N ARG A 514 7.13 10.42 2.02
CA ARG A 514 5.75 9.95 2.26
C ARG A 514 5.57 9.14 3.55
N ASN A 515 6.62 8.96 4.35
CA ASN A 515 6.55 8.10 5.52
C ASN A 515 5.97 8.82 6.73
N TYR A 516 4.69 8.56 7.02
CA TYR A 516 3.98 9.11 8.16
C TYR A 516 4.31 8.33 9.43
N VAL A 517 5.33 8.78 10.15
CA VAL A 517 5.73 8.28 11.48
C VAL A 517 5.95 9.46 12.42
N GLY A 518 5.84 9.25 13.73
CA GLY A 518 5.94 10.34 14.70
C GLY A 518 7.22 11.17 14.57
N SER A 519 8.35 10.51 14.35
CA SER A 519 9.65 11.15 14.15
C SER A 519 9.77 11.97 12.84
N ALA A 520 8.85 11.77 11.88
CA ALA A 520 8.84 12.53 10.62
C ALA A 520 8.09 13.86 10.72
N LEU A 521 7.22 14.05 11.69
CA LEU A 521 6.37 15.24 11.80
C LEU A 521 7.20 16.52 11.99
N ARG A 522 6.87 17.55 11.22
CA ARG A 522 7.49 18.89 11.31
C ARG A 522 6.41 19.98 11.30
N LEU A 523 6.65 21.02 12.10
CA LEU A 523 5.86 22.26 12.12
C LEU A 523 6.70 23.42 11.61
N TYR A 524 6.03 24.34 10.89
CA TYR A 524 6.59 25.56 10.33
C TYR A 524 5.68 26.76 10.64
N GLU A 525 6.25 28.00 10.56
CA GLU A 525 5.48 29.25 10.69
C GLU A 525 4.63 29.52 9.46
#